data_3196d6740226cea9937ba37cff31ea19
#
_entry.id   3196d6740226cea9937ba37cff31ea19
#
_cell.length_a   1.000
_cell.length_b   1.000
_cell.length_c   1.000
_cell.angle_alpha   90.00
_cell.angle_beta   90.00
_cell.angle_gamma   90.00
#
_symmetry.space_group_name_H-M   'P 1'
#
loop_
_entity.id
_entity.type
_entity.pdbx_description
1 polymer ?
#
loop_
_entity_poly.entity_id
_entity_poly.type
_entity_poly.pdbx_seq_one_letter_code
_entity_poly.pdbx_strand_id
1 'polypeptide(L)'
;MKKFILLFTALSLNFVTYSQCDIPATFSGNTGANMTVMLTPDFISSLTITDADAYVVATTDDGMVVGSQPVSGIPQTSLAVWGDDSSTPETDGALTGESINLSLVDGSMLYLLTPPSPISYV
;
A
#
# COMPACT_ATOMS: atom_id res chain seq x y z
N MET A 1 -30.68 -32.42 -40.55
CA MET A 1 -29.89 -32.35 -39.29
C MET A 1 -29.26 -31.01 -39.19
N LYS A 2 -29.80 -30.13 -38.38
CA LYS A 2 -29.20 -28.82 -38.12
C LYS A 2 -28.19 -28.99 -36.95
N LYS A 3 -26.92 -28.85 -37.29
CA LYS A 3 -25.88 -28.80 -36.25
C LYS A 3 -25.92 -27.44 -35.60
N PHE A 4 -26.37 -27.38 -34.38
CA PHE A 4 -26.22 -26.21 -33.51
C PHE A 4 -24.76 -26.13 -33.09
N ILE A 5 -24.02 -25.21 -33.65
CA ILE A 5 -22.70 -24.84 -33.10
C ILE A 5 -22.99 -23.87 -31.96
N LEU A 6 -22.94 -24.37 -30.73
CA LEU A 6 -22.96 -23.52 -29.55
C LEU A 6 -21.60 -22.85 -29.45
N LEU A 7 -21.54 -21.59 -29.94
CA LEU A 7 -20.38 -20.75 -29.74
C LEU A 7 -20.35 -20.31 -28.27
N PHE A 8 -19.64 -21.04 -27.43
CA PHE A 8 -19.32 -20.61 -26.09
C PHE A 8 -18.31 -19.46 -26.20
N THR A 9 -18.79 -18.23 -26.21
CA THR A 9 -17.96 -17.06 -25.96
C THR A 9 -17.62 -17.11 -24.47
N ALA A 10 -16.45 -17.68 -24.15
CA ALA A 10 -15.88 -17.58 -22.82
C ALA A 10 -15.51 -16.11 -22.62
N LEU A 11 -16.39 -15.37 -21.93
CA LEU A 11 -16.06 -14.06 -21.39
C LEU A 11 -15.05 -14.30 -20.28
N SER A 12 -13.76 -14.20 -20.63
CA SER A 12 -12.69 -14.23 -19.64
C SER A 12 -12.72 -12.93 -18.84
N LEU A 13 -13.52 -12.92 -17.79
CA LEU A 13 -13.41 -11.92 -16.73
C LEU A 13 -12.03 -12.12 -16.08
N ASN A 14 -11.08 -11.25 -16.44
CA ASN A 14 -9.82 -11.18 -15.72
C ASN A 14 -10.09 -10.61 -14.33
N PHE A 15 -10.42 -11.46 -13.39
CA PHE A 15 -10.35 -11.11 -11.98
C PHE A 15 -8.87 -11.10 -11.61
N VAL A 16 -8.31 -9.92 -11.35
CA VAL A 16 -7.03 -9.83 -10.67
C VAL A 16 -7.32 -10.19 -9.20
N THR A 17 -7.27 -11.48 -8.89
CA THR A 17 -7.31 -11.94 -7.51
C THR A 17 -5.92 -11.78 -6.92
N TYR A 18 -5.72 -10.77 -6.10
CA TYR A 18 -4.55 -10.73 -5.23
C TYR A 18 -4.75 -11.83 -4.18
N SER A 19 -3.80 -12.78 -4.12
CA SER A 19 -3.78 -13.74 -3.02
C SER A 19 -3.47 -13.01 -1.72
N GLN A 20 -3.88 -13.53 -0.57
CA GLN A 20 -3.53 -12.93 0.73
C GLN A 20 -2.01 -12.80 0.95
N CYS A 21 -1.21 -13.56 0.19
CA CYS A 21 0.25 -13.45 0.20
C CYS A 21 0.78 -12.18 -0.45
N ASP A 22 -0.04 -11.49 -1.25
CA ASP A 22 0.36 -10.27 -1.96
C ASP A 22 -0.05 -8.99 -1.20
N ILE A 23 -0.71 -9.12 -0.06
CA ILE A 23 -1.10 -7.99 0.78
C ILE A 23 0.10 -7.60 1.65
N PRO A 24 0.62 -6.36 1.53
CA PRO A 24 1.71 -5.92 2.37
C PRO A 24 1.33 -5.98 3.86
N ALA A 25 2.17 -6.61 4.66
CA ALA A 25 2.00 -6.65 6.11
C ALA A 25 2.29 -5.27 6.74
N THR A 26 1.84 -5.08 7.97
CA THR A 26 2.23 -3.91 8.76
C THR A 26 3.74 -3.90 8.97
N PHE A 27 4.32 -2.70 8.90
CA PHE A 27 5.74 -2.52 9.16
C PHE A 27 6.02 -2.61 10.66
N SER A 28 7.01 -3.40 11.01
CA SER A 28 7.56 -3.42 12.37
C SER A 28 9.08 -3.31 12.28
N GLY A 29 9.62 -2.24 12.78
CA GLY A 29 11.05 -2.02 12.74
C GLY A 29 11.40 -0.57 13.06
N ASN A 30 12.69 -0.33 13.19
CA ASN A 30 13.26 0.98 13.42
C ASN A 30 14.68 0.99 12.86
N THR A 31 14.86 1.65 11.74
CA THR A 31 16.16 1.77 11.07
C THR A 31 16.99 2.96 11.59
N GLY A 32 16.42 3.72 12.53
CA GLY A 32 17.09 4.90 13.10
C GLY A 32 16.85 6.19 12.35
N ALA A 33 16.34 6.15 11.14
CA ALA A 33 16.01 7.33 10.32
C ALA A 33 14.63 7.19 9.69
N ASN A 34 13.83 8.25 9.73
CA ASN A 34 12.53 8.27 9.08
C ASN A 34 12.16 9.68 8.61
N MET A 35 11.24 9.74 7.67
CA MET A 35 10.48 10.94 7.36
C MET A 35 9.02 10.73 7.74
N THR A 36 8.29 11.83 7.94
CA THR A 36 6.89 11.79 8.32
C THR A 36 6.00 12.24 7.16
N VAL A 37 5.03 11.41 6.81
CA VAL A 37 3.96 11.77 5.87
C VAL A 37 2.69 12.05 6.66
N MET A 38 2.14 13.25 6.52
CA MET A 38 0.89 13.62 7.17
C MET A 38 -0.30 13.04 6.42
N LEU A 39 -1.10 12.24 7.11
CA LEU A 39 -2.39 11.77 6.63
C LEU A 39 -3.47 12.75 7.12
N THR A 40 -3.79 13.73 6.29
CA THR A 40 -4.69 14.84 6.62
C THR A 40 -6.13 14.36 6.82
N PRO A 41 -6.98 15.13 7.52
CA PRO A 41 -8.40 14.80 7.67
C PRO A 41 -9.12 14.59 6.34
N ASP A 42 -8.84 15.43 5.33
CA ASP A 42 -9.45 15.31 4.01
C ASP A 42 -9.02 14.02 3.31
N PHE A 43 -7.76 13.67 3.44
CA PHE A 43 -7.24 12.40 2.90
C PHE A 43 -7.91 11.20 3.57
N ILE A 44 -7.91 11.13 4.90
CA ILE A 44 -8.50 10.02 5.65
C ILE A 44 -10.01 9.91 5.37
N SER A 45 -10.73 11.02 5.33
CA SER A 45 -12.18 11.03 5.04
C SER A 45 -12.51 10.59 3.62
N SER A 46 -11.56 10.69 2.69
CA SER A 46 -11.72 10.20 1.31
C SER A 46 -11.61 8.67 1.20
N LEU A 47 -11.06 8.00 2.21
CA LEU A 47 -10.89 6.55 2.22
C LEU A 47 -12.19 5.86 2.59
N THR A 48 -12.58 4.85 1.81
CA THR A 48 -13.71 3.99 2.16
C THR A 48 -13.18 2.82 2.99
N ILE A 49 -13.26 2.94 4.31
CA ILE A 49 -12.74 1.95 5.25
C ILE A 49 -13.90 1.12 5.79
N THR A 50 -13.80 -0.21 5.70
CA THR A 50 -14.79 -1.16 6.19
C THR A 50 -14.26 -2.05 7.31
N ASP A 51 -12.96 -2.26 7.38
CA ASP A 51 -12.31 -3.09 8.39
C ASP A 51 -11.78 -2.24 9.55
N ALA A 52 -11.98 -2.73 10.78
CA ALA A 52 -11.52 -2.04 11.99
C ALA A 52 -9.98 -2.00 12.11
N ASP A 53 -9.29 -2.91 11.43
CA ASP A 53 -7.83 -3.02 11.43
C ASP A 53 -7.18 -2.47 10.15
N ALA A 54 -7.93 -1.68 9.37
CA ALA A 54 -7.41 -1.06 8.15
C ALA A 54 -6.20 -0.17 8.42
N TYR A 55 -5.22 -0.23 7.52
CA TYR A 55 -4.00 0.57 7.62
C TYR A 55 -3.52 1.05 6.24
N VAL A 56 -2.84 2.17 6.26
CA VAL A 56 -2.08 2.65 5.11
C VAL A 56 -0.67 2.09 5.21
N VAL A 57 -0.15 1.61 4.11
CA VAL A 57 1.21 1.06 3.98
C VAL A 57 2.00 1.86 2.96
N ALA A 58 3.24 2.15 3.29
CA ALA A 58 4.21 2.76 2.40
C ALA A 58 5.17 1.71 1.86
N THR A 59 5.36 1.70 0.56
CA THR A 59 6.28 0.78 -0.12
C THR A 59 7.18 1.53 -1.08
N THR A 60 8.37 1.00 -1.31
CA THR A 60 9.24 1.42 -2.41
C THR A 60 8.74 0.86 -3.75
N ASP A 61 9.29 1.30 -4.87
CA ASP A 61 8.94 0.77 -6.19
C ASP A 61 9.23 -0.73 -6.33
N ASP A 62 10.20 -1.24 -5.57
CA ASP A 62 10.52 -2.67 -5.52
C ASP A 62 9.56 -3.49 -4.63
N GLY A 63 8.60 -2.82 -3.97
CA GLY A 63 7.61 -3.46 -3.12
C GLY A 63 8.06 -3.68 -1.67
N MET A 64 9.21 -3.14 -1.26
CA MET A 64 9.65 -3.18 0.13
C MET A 64 8.72 -2.33 1.01
N VAL A 65 8.18 -2.90 2.07
CA VAL A 65 7.39 -2.17 3.07
C VAL A 65 8.33 -1.33 3.93
N VAL A 66 8.11 -0.02 3.97
CA VAL A 66 8.95 0.93 4.71
C VAL A 66 8.19 1.74 5.74
N GLY A 67 6.90 1.50 5.89
CA GLY A 67 6.08 2.12 6.91
C GLY A 67 4.64 1.66 6.84
N SER A 68 3.93 1.74 7.94
CA SER A 68 2.49 1.53 8.00
C SER A 68 1.87 2.28 9.16
N GLN A 69 0.58 2.63 9.03
CA GLN A 69 -0.15 3.37 10.04
C GLN A 69 -1.62 2.94 10.02
N PRO A 70 -2.18 2.50 11.18
CA PRO A 70 -3.62 2.28 11.31
C PRO A 70 -4.41 3.56 11.02
N VAL A 71 -5.53 3.44 10.31
CA VAL A 71 -6.34 4.60 9.91
C VAL A 71 -7.82 4.46 10.24
N SER A 72 -8.29 3.30 10.68
CA SER A 72 -9.69 3.10 11.02
C SER A 72 -10.09 3.88 12.28
N GLY A 73 -11.12 4.70 12.16
CA GLY A 73 -11.61 5.51 13.29
C GLY A 73 -10.71 6.67 13.71
N ILE A 74 -9.67 6.96 12.93
CA ILE A 74 -8.70 8.02 13.22
C ILE A 74 -8.92 9.17 12.24
N PRO A 75 -9.26 10.39 12.73
CA PRO A 75 -9.55 11.51 11.83
C PRO A 75 -8.31 12.11 11.17
N GLN A 76 -7.16 12.02 11.81
CA GLN A 76 -5.87 12.52 11.34
C GLN A 76 -4.75 11.75 12.02
N THR A 77 -3.71 11.43 11.27
CA THR A 77 -2.53 10.77 11.81
C THR A 77 -1.30 11.05 10.94
N SER A 78 -0.17 10.50 11.33
CA SER A 78 1.07 10.57 10.57
C SER A 78 1.61 9.17 10.30
N LEU A 79 2.22 9.00 9.15
CA LEU A 79 2.88 7.77 8.73
C LEU A 79 4.39 8.00 8.75
N ALA A 80 5.10 7.21 9.54
CA ALA A 80 6.56 7.18 9.47
C ALA A 80 7.00 6.31 8.30
N VAL A 81 7.83 6.87 7.44
CA VAL A 81 8.49 6.15 6.33
C VAL A 81 9.96 6.00 6.71
N TRP A 82 10.38 4.76 6.91
CA TRP A 82 11.71 4.45 7.40
C TRP A 82 12.72 4.38 6.26
N GLY A 83 13.83 5.06 6.47
CA GLY A 83 14.96 5.06 5.55
C GLY A 83 15.93 3.93 5.83
N ASP A 84 16.82 3.72 4.88
CA ASP A 84 17.88 2.72 5.00
C ASP A 84 18.88 3.09 6.11
N ASP A 85 19.27 2.10 6.91
CA ASP A 85 20.35 2.24 7.88
C ASP A 85 21.68 1.96 7.17
N SER A 86 22.41 3.01 6.86
CA SER A 86 23.71 2.91 6.19
C SER A 86 24.79 2.19 7.01
N SER A 87 24.53 1.89 8.27
CA SER A 87 25.45 1.13 9.12
C SER A 87 25.31 -0.38 8.96
N THR A 88 24.24 -0.84 8.30
CA THR A 88 24.01 -2.25 7.96
C THR A 88 24.36 -2.52 6.50
N PRO A 89 24.83 -3.74 6.16
CA PRO A 89 25.14 -4.09 4.76
C PRO A 89 23.90 -4.30 3.90
N GLU A 90 22.75 -4.61 4.51
CA GLU A 90 21.48 -4.83 3.81
C GLU A 90 20.73 -3.51 3.66
N THR A 91 20.00 -3.34 2.54
CA THR A 91 19.03 -2.26 2.38
C THR A 91 17.76 -2.63 3.14
N ASP A 92 17.49 -1.95 4.25
CA ASP A 92 16.37 -2.24 5.16
C ASP A 92 15.33 -1.12 5.23
N GLY A 93 15.45 -0.11 4.39
CA GLY A 93 14.54 1.02 4.29
C GLY A 93 14.64 1.74 2.96
N ALA A 94 13.95 2.87 2.85
CA ALA A 94 13.95 3.69 1.65
C ALA A 94 15.28 4.43 1.46
N LEU A 95 15.75 4.50 0.24
CA LEU A 95 16.91 5.28 -0.13
C LEU A 95 16.51 6.74 -0.41
N THR A 96 17.41 7.68 -0.15
CA THR A 96 17.18 9.10 -0.44
C THR A 96 16.85 9.31 -1.92
N GLY A 97 15.74 9.99 -2.20
CA GLY A 97 15.23 10.23 -3.54
C GLY A 97 14.35 9.10 -4.10
N GLU A 98 14.24 7.99 -3.39
CA GLU A 98 13.40 6.88 -3.83
C GLU A 98 11.91 7.22 -3.74
N SER A 99 11.14 6.81 -4.74
CA SER A 99 9.69 7.00 -4.78
C SER A 99 9.00 6.14 -3.73
N ILE A 100 8.04 6.73 -3.02
CA ILE A 100 7.23 6.06 -2.01
C ILE A 100 5.80 5.95 -2.53
N ASN A 101 5.29 4.73 -2.56
CA ASN A 101 3.93 4.41 -2.94
C ASN A 101 3.08 4.16 -1.69
N LEU A 102 1.86 4.67 -1.69
CA LEU A 102 0.91 4.45 -0.60
C LEU A 102 -0.20 3.51 -1.06
N SER A 103 -0.59 2.60 -0.19
CA SER A 103 -1.73 1.72 -0.40
C SER A 103 -2.56 1.61 0.87
N LEU A 104 -3.88 1.41 0.72
CA LEU A 104 -4.77 1.09 1.82
C LEU A 104 -4.99 -0.42 1.84
N VAL A 105 -4.75 -1.04 2.98
CA VAL A 105 -5.17 -2.41 3.26
C VAL A 105 -6.43 -2.36 4.10
N ASP A 106 -7.53 -2.83 3.55
CA ASP A 106 -8.85 -2.86 4.19
C ASP A 106 -9.38 -4.30 4.18
N GLY A 107 -9.11 -5.02 5.25
CA GLY A 107 -9.36 -6.46 5.33
C GLY A 107 -8.52 -7.24 4.33
N SER A 108 -9.15 -7.90 3.39
CA SER A 108 -8.50 -8.66 2.31
C SER A 108 -8.29 -7.84 1.02
N MET A 109 -8.63 -6.55 1.04
CA MET A 109 -8.56 -5.67 -0.13
C MET A 109 -7.33 -4.75 -0.04
N LEU A 110 -6.68 -4.57 -1.18
CA LEU A 110 -5.56 -3.64 -1.36
C LEU A 110 -5.96 -2.57 -2.37
N TYR A 111 -5.90 -1.31 -1.95
CA TYR A 111 -6.21 -0.16 -2.80
C TYR A 111 -4.96 0.69 -2.99
N LEU A 112 -4.55 0.91 -4.23
CA LEU A 112 -3.49 1.87 -4.53
C LEU A 112 -4.02 3.29 -4.32
N LEU A 113 -3.27 4.09 -3.59
CA LEU A 113 -3.61 5.48 -3.30
C LEU A 113 -2.80 6.41 -4.20
N THR A 114 -3.45 7.46 -4.71
CA THR A 114 -2.79 8.48 -5.51
C THR A 114 -2.75 9.77 -4.69
N PRO A 115 -1.61 10.11 -4.08
CA PRO A 115 -1.47 11.39 -3.38
C PRO A 115 -1.51 12.57 -4.36
N PRO A 116 -1.85 13.79 -3.88
CA PRO A 116 -1.91 14.98 -4.73
C PRO A 116 -0.59 15.31 -5.43
N SER A 117 0.53 14.92 -4.83
CA SER A 117 1.86 15.06 -5.41
C SER A 117 2.69 13.80 -5.11
N PRO A 118 3.66 13.46 -5.97
CA PRO A 118 4.56 12.34 -5.73
C PRO A 118 5.29 12.48 -4.39
N ILE A 119 5.49 11.35 -3.70
CA ILE A 119 6.24 11.28 -2.46
C ILE A 119 7.60 10.67 -2.74
N SER A 120 8.65 11.32 -2.29
CA SER A 120 10.02 10.79 -2.33
C SER A 120 10.61 10.80 -0.93
N TYR A 121 11.41 9.80 -0.61
CA TYR A 121 12.12 9.77 0.66
C TYR A 121 13.23 10.82 0.67
N VAL A 122 13.28 11.61 1.72
CA VAL A 122 14.26 12.71 1.90
C VAL A 122 15.09 12.55 3.16
#